data_7958a08a84f3cd569769a4edc925c97f
#
_entry.id   7958a08a84f3cd569769a4edc925c97f
#
_cell.length_a   1.000
_cell.length_b   1.000
_cell.length_c   1.000
_cell.angle_alpha   90.00
_cell.angle_beta   90.00
_cell.angle_gamma   90.00
#
_symmetry.space_group_name_H-M   'P 1'
#
loop_
_entity.id
_entity.type
_entity.pdbx_description
1 polymer ?
#
loop_
_entity_poly.entity_id
_entity_poly.type
_entity_poly.pdbx_seq_one_letter_code
_entity_poly.pdbx_strand_id
1 'polypeptide(L)'
;MGKVDTVTKAYMRKNNIFADAFNYLIYDGKPVVNPEQLRELDTTEIALPFGLQENEKGPSNDLVQKYRDILKSAVVMQEDEAAYILLGIENQTDIHYAMPVRNMIYDALQYGKQVADTAANHRKNDKSFRKRTSGEYLSGFYKEDVLKPVVTLVIHFGADEWDAPLSLHEMMEVRSEKLLHYIQDYRIHLIDPANLTEEDLVKFTSSLREVMEYIKYSKDKDNLARILKDNPRMVIDREAAMVIKTITNTSIEIAEGKEEIDMCEAVEAMLSESEAKGIEKGMQQGKKEGIEIGELRMLVKQIKKGRLTIEEAAEDAAMSVEEFRKVMESNVR
;
A
#
# COMPACT_ATOMS: atom_id res chain seq x y z
N MET A 1 -3.20 -3.44 -13.02
CA MET A 1 -3.53 -2.98 -11.66
C MET A 1 -3.65 -4.20 -10.78
N GLY A 2 -2.85 -4.31 -9.72
CA GLY A 2 -2.90 -5.43 -8.78
C GLY A 2 -4.13 -5.35 -7.88
N LYS A 3 -4.55 -6.47 -7.28
CA LYS A 3 -5.67 -6.52 -6.32
C LYS A 3 -5.46 -5.55 -5.14
N VAL A 4 -4.22 -5.45 -4.68
CA VAL A 4 -3.79 -4.57 -3.59
C VAL A 4 -4.03 -3.10 -3.93
N ASP A 5 -3.55 -2.66 -5.09
CA ASP A 5 -3.72 -1.29 -5.58
C ASP A 5 -5.20 -0.88 -5.70
N THR A 6 -6.05 -1.80 -6.16
CA THR A 6 -7.49 -1.55 -6.25
C THR A 6 -8.14 -1.35 -4.89
N VAL A 7 -7.77 -2.15 -3.89
CA VAL A 7 -8.36 -2.11 -2.54
C VAL A 7 -7.91 -0.84 -1.80
N THR A 8 -6.62 -0.52 -1.82
CA THR A 8 -6.10 0.69 -1.16
C THR A 8 -6.65 1.97 -1.79
N LYS A 9 -6.76 2.03 -3.13
CA LYS A 9 -7.38 3.16 -3.82
C LYS A 9 -8.84 3.34 -3.45
N ALA A 10 -9.62 2.26 -3.43
CA ALA A 10 -11.03 2.31 -3.06
C ALA A 10 -11.21 2.83 -1.62
N TYR A 11 -10.38 2.35 -0.69
CA TYR A 11 -10.38 2.78 0.70
C TYR A 11 -10.01 4.26 0.85
N MET A 12 -8.89 4.70 0.25
CA MET A 12 -8.43 6.09 0.31
C MET A 12 -9.33 7.08 -0.44
N ARG A 13 -10.21 6.61 -1.36
CA ARG A 13 -11.21 7.46 -2.00
C ARG A 13 -12.33 7.92 -1.07
N LYS A 14 -12.55 7.22 0.04
CA LYS A 14 -13.52 7.67 1.04
C LYS A 14 -13.11 9.04 1.58
N ASN A 15 -14.03 9.99 1.57
CA ASN A 15 -13.71 11.38 1.94
C ASN A 15 -13.24 11.53 3.38
N ASN A 16 -13.79 10.75 4.32
CA ASN A 16 -13.37 10.75 5.71
C ASN A 16 -11.93 10.24 5.89
N ILE A 17 -11.55 9.16 5.20
CA ILE A 17 -10.20 8.60 5.24
C ILE A 17 -9.20 9.56 4.57
N PHE A 18 -9.57 10.09 3.43
CA PHE A 18 -8.77 11.07 2.70
C PHE A 18 -8.51 12.34 3.53
N ALA A 19 -9.57 12.91 4.11
CA ALA A 19 -9.47 14.10 4.96
C ALA A 19 -8.60 13.84 6.19
N ASP A 20 -8.74 12.67 6.82
CA ASP A 20 -8.00 12.29 8.02
C ASP A 20 -6.49 12.22 7.76
N ALA A 21 -6.07 11.62 6.64
CA ALA A 21 -4.67 11.58 6.24
C ALA A 21 -4.05 12.98 6.08
N PHE A 22 -4.78 13.93 5.49
CA PHE A 22 -4.32 15.31 5.34
C PHE A 22 -4.42 16.13 6.62
N ASN A 23 -5.44 15.88 7.45
CA ASN A 23 -5.54 16.48 8.78
C ASN A 23 -4.35 16.06 9.67
N TYR A 24 -3.98 14.79 9.63
CA TYR A 24 -2.75 14.32 10.29
C TYR A 24 -1.51 15.05 9.76
N LEU A 25 -1.30 15.02 8.43
CA LEU A 25 -0.08 15.52 7.82
C LEU A 25 0.13 17.02 8.01
N ILE A 26 -0.93 17.82 7.75
CA ILE A 26 -0.80 19.29 7.64
C ILE A 26 -1.21 19.99 8.95
N TYR A 27 -2.18 19.42 9.67
CA TYR A 27 -2.85 20.10 10.77
C TYR A 27 -2.71 19.38 12.11
N ASP A 28 -1.76 18.44 12.21
CA ASP A 28 -1.47 17.72 13.46
C ASP A 28 -2.72 17.03 14.06
N GLY A 29 -3.53 16.43 13.19
CA GLY A 29 -4.78 15.74 13.54
C GLY A 29 -6.00 16.65 13.74
N LYS A 30 -5.88 17.97 13.62
CA LYS A 30 -7.02 18.89 13.73
C LYS A 30 -7.92 18.77 12.50
N PRO A 31 -9.27 18.73 12.66
CA PRO A 31 -10.21 18.48 11.56
C PRO A 31 -10.45 19.73 10.69
N VAL A 32 -9.42 20.20 10.00
CA VAL A 32 -9.45 21.38 9.12
C VAL A 32 -9.92 21.02 7.72
N VAL A 33 -9.46 19.90 7.17
CA VAL A 33 -9.97 19.35 5.91
C VAL A 33 -11.30 18.66 6.19
N ASN A 34 -12.40 19.27 5.74
CA ASN A 34 -13.74 18.72 5.95
C ASN A 34 -14.07 17.70 4.85
N PRO A 35 -14.41 16.44 5.19
CA PRO A 35 -14.80 15.41 4.22
C PRO A 35 -15.94 15.81 3.29
N GLU A 36 -16.93 16.58 3.78
CA GLU A 36 -18.10 17.00 3.01
C GLU A 36 -17.77 18.04 1.93
N GLN A 37 -16.66 18.74 2.09
CA GLN A 37 -16.20 19.79 1.16
C GLN A 37 -15.20 19.26 0.13
N LEU A 38 -14.80 17.99 0.20
CA LEU A 38 -13.93 17.37 -0.76
C LEU A 38 -14.66 17.05 -2.07
N ARG A 39 -14.03 17.40 -3.19
CA ARG A 39 -14.51 17.05 -4.52
C ARG A 39 -13.42 16.34 -5.29
N GLU A 40 -13.71 15.15 -5.76
CA GLU A 40 -12.81 14.37 -6.60
C GLU A 40 -12.61 15.06 -7.96
N LEU A 41 -11.38 15.07 -8.43
CA LEU A 41 -10.97 15.65 -9.70
C LEU A 41 -10.46 14.53 -10.62
N ASP A 42 -10.40 14.84 -11.92
CA ASP A 42 -9.78 13.94 -12.88
C ASP A 42 -8.28 13.83 -12.61
N THR A 43 -7.82 12.59 -12.42
CA THR A 43 -6.42 12.25 -12.15
C THR A 43 -5.60 12.04 -13.40
N THR A 44 -6.23 12.11 -14.59
CA THR A 44 -5.54 11.94 -15.88
C THR A 44 -4.68 13.16 -16.17
N GLU A 45 -3.39 12.99 -16.08
CA GLU A 45 -2.40 14.01 -16.41
C GLU A 45 -1.68 13.62 -17.70
N ILE A 46 -1.84 14.41 -18.76
CA ILE A 46 -1.15 14.22 -20.02
C ILE A 46 0.14 15.03 -19.98
N ALA A 47 1.27 14.37 -19.83
CA ALA A 47 2.56 14.99 -20.07
C ALA A 47 2.82 15.00 -21.57
N LEU A 48 2.59 16.14 -22.22
CA LEU A 48 3.14 16.38 -23.55
C LEU A 48 4.63 16.70 -23.37
N PRO A 49 5.55 15.95 -24.00
CA PRO A 49 6.95 16.36 -24.05
C PRO A 49 7.00 17.73 -24.73
N PHE A 50 7.62 18.71 -24.08
CA PHE A 50 7.81 20.04 -24.66
C PHE A 50 8.59 19.87 -25.99
N GLY A 51 8.01 20.35 -27.10
CA GLY A 51 8.68 20.49 -28.39
C GLY A 51 8.40 19.43 -29.45
N LEU A 52 7.51 18.47 -29.25
CA LEU A 52 7.10 17.55 -30.31
C LEU A 52 5.90 18.14 -31.06
N GLN A 53 6.14 18.55 -32.32
CA GLN A 53 5.04 18.84 -33.26
C GLN A 53 4.36 17.53 -33.63
N GLU A 54 3.02 17.57 -33.80
CA GLU A 54 2.12 16.42 -34.07
C GLU A 54 2.48 15.55 -35.31
N ASN A 55 3.55 15.85 -36.05
CA ASN A 55 3.86 15.27 -37.36
C ASN A 55 5.14 14.40 -37.43
N GLU A 56 5.86 14.17 -36.36
CA GLU A 56 7.04 13.30 -36.42
C GLU A 56 6.70 11.86 -35.98
N LYS A 57 6.60 10.97 -36.96
CA LYS A 57 6.59 9.51 -36.77
C LYS A 57 7.99 9.05 -36.36
N GLY A 58 8.33 9.22 -35.09
CA GLY A 58 9.49 8.61 -34.46
C GLY A 58 9.10 7.36 -33.65
N PRO A 59 10.02 6.45 -33.35
CA PRO A 59 9.71 5.24 -32.57
C PRO A 59 9.27 5.62 -31.14
N SER A 60 8.07 5.17 -30.78
CA SER A 60 7.40 5.32 -29.46
C SER A 60 7.13 6.77 -29.02
N ASN A 61 6.19 7.42 -29.69
CA ASN A 61 5.40 8.48 -29.06
C ASN A 61 4.41 7.83 -28.08
N ASP A 62 4.90 7.20 -27.05
CA ASP A 62 4.10 6.89 -25.90
C ASP A 62 3.84 8.23 -25.19
N LEU A 63 2.67 8.80 -25.47
CA LEU A 63 2.03 9.77 -24.58
C LEU A 63 2.11 9.15 -23.19
N VAL A 64 3.04 9.60 -22.37
CA VAL A 64 3.21 9.10 -21.00
C VAL A 64 2.02 9.65 -20.21
N GLN A 65 0.91 8.95 -20.33
CA GLN A 65 -0.26 9.18 -19.54
C GLN A 65 0.10 8.78 -18.11
N LYS A 66 0.37 9.76 -17.27
CA LYS A 66 0.65 9.54 -15.86
C LYS A 66 -0.64 9.74 -15.09
N TYR A 67 -0.97 8.73 -14.29
CA TYR A 67 -2.14 8.75 -13.43
C TYR A 67 -1.67 8.91 -11.99
N ARG A 68 -2.15 9.94 -11.34
CA ARG A 68 -2.15 10.03 -9.89
C ARG A 68 -3.25 9.13 -9.35
N ASP A 69 -3.04 8.52 -8.19
CA ASP A 69 -4.04 7.60 -7.64
C ASP A 69 -5.34 8.30 -7.28
N ILE A 70 -5.25 9.41 -6.53
CA ILE A 70 -6.42 10.20 -6.14
C ILE A 70 -6.03 11.68 -6.13
N LEU A 71 -6.92 12.52 -6.65
CA LEU A 71 -6.82 13.96 -6.60
C LEU A 71 -8.15 14.56 -6.19
N LYS A 72 -8.15 15.42 -5.16
CA LYS A 72 -9.34 16.13 -4.70
C LYS A 72 -9.07 17.61 -4.49
N SER A 73 -10.07 18.44 -4.75
CA SER A 73 -10.05 19.82 -4.30
C SER A 73 -10.67 19.93 -2.91
N ALA A 74 -10.05 20.74 -2.06
CA ALA A 74 -10.54 21.06 -0.74
C ALA A 74 -10.70 22.59 -0.60
N VAL A 75 -11.62 22.99 0.27
CA VAL A 75 -11.72 24.36 0.77
C VAL A 75 -11.31 24.30 2.23
N VAL A 76 -10.31 25.07 2.60
CA VAL A 76 -9.81 25.16 3.98
C VAL A 76 -10.00 26.58 4.46
N MET A 77 -10.57 26.74 5.64
CA MET A 77 -10.64 28.04 6.31
C MET A 77 -9.35 28.26 7.07
N GLN A 78 -8.64 29.33 6.74
CA GLN A 78 -7.42 29.73 7.41
C GLN A 78 -7.50 31.22 7.74
N GLU A 79 -7.41 31.59 9.00
CA GLU A 79 -7.45 32.97 9.48
C GLU A 79 -8.65 33.78 8.92
N ASP A 80 -9.86 33.18 8.92
CA ASP A 80 -11.11 33.72 8.39
C ASP A 80 -11.16 33.89 6.85
N GLU A 81 -10.16 33.43 6.11
CA GLU A 81 -10.15 33.38 4.65
C GLU A 81 -10.29 31.95 4.12
N ALA A 82 -11.07 31.78 3.05
CA ALA A 82 -11.21 30.50 2.37
C ALA A 82 -10.06 30.29 1.38
N ALA A 83 -9.20 29.31 1.65
CA ALA A 83 -8.17 28.87 0.72
C ALA A 83 -8.62 27.64 -0.07
N TYR A 84 -8.42 27.64 -1.38
CA TYR A 84 -8.63 26.47 -2.23
C TYR A 84 -7.30 25.75 -2.42
N ILE A 85 -7.26 24.45 -2.11
CA ILE A 85 -6.07 23.60 -2.27
C ILE A 85 -6.39 22.36 -3.10
N LEU A 86 -5.37 21.83 -3.76
CA LEU A 86 -5.44 20.54 -4.45
C LEU A 86 -4.65 19.54 -3.64
N LEU A 87 -5.32 18.46 -3.27
CA LEU A 87 -4.74 17.40 -2.44
C LEU A 87 -4.66 16.11 -3.26
N GLY A 88 -3.47 15.55 -3.38
CA GLY A 88 -3.22 14.31 -4.11
C GLY A 88 -2.69 13.21 -3.20
N ILE A 89 -3.10 11.96 -3.45
CA ILE A 89 -2.57 10.78 -2.76
C ILE A 89 -1.97 9.82 -3.77
N GLU A 90 -0.79 9.29 -3.43
CA GLU A 90 -0.12 8.16 -4.06
C GLU A 90 -0.06 7.01 -3.05
N ASN A 91 -0.74 5.90 -3.33
CA ASN A 91 -0.69 4.69 -2.52
C ASN A 91 0.46 3.80 -3.00
N GLN A 92 1.37 3.45 -2.11
CA GLN A 92 2.50 2.59 -2.43
C GLN A 92 2.47 1.35 -1.54
N THR A 93 2.51 0.18 -2.15
CA THR A 93 2.70 -1.11 -1.44
C THR A 93 4.13 -1.57 -1.52
N ASP A 94 4.81 -1.21 -2.59
CA ASP A 94 6.23 -1.42 -2.79
C ASP A 94 6.94 -0.06 -2.78
N ILE A 95 8.17 -0.04 -2.28
CA ILE A 95 8.97 1.17 -2.20
C ILE A 95 9.38 1.64 -3.59
N HIS A 96 9.08 2.89 -3.92
CA HIS A 96 9.41 3.48 -5.20
C HIS A 96 10.58 4.46 -5.07
N TYR A 97 11.79 4.03 -5.44
CA TYR A 97 13.04 4.76 -5.22
C TYR A 97 13.14 6.12 -5.95
N ALA A 98 12.32 6.39 -6.93
CA ALA A 98 12.25 7.68 -7.63
C ALA A 98 10.98 8.49 -7.28
N MET A 99 10.42 8.31 -6.09
CA MET A 99 9.16 8.96 -5.69
C MET A 99 9.25 10.50 -5.69
N PRO A 100 10.34 11.14 -5.25
CA PRO A 100 10.46 12.59 -5.32
C PRO A 100 10.29 13.14 -6.75
N VAL A 101 10.91 12.49 -7.74
CA VAL A 101 10.79 12.90 -9.14
C VAL A 101 9.37 12.66 -9.66
N ARG A 102 8.76 11.53 -9.29
CA ARG A 102 7.39 11.21 -9.70
C ARG A 102 6.39 12.24 -9.19
N ASN A 103 6.43 12.57 -7.90
CA ASN A 103 5.53 13.56 -7.30
C ASN A 103 5.80 14.96 -7.84
N MET A 104 7.05 15.35 -8.03
CA MET A 104 7.44 16.63 -8.64
C MET A 104 6.79 16.80 -10.02
N ILE A 105 6.80 15.76 -10.85
CA ILE A 105 6.16 15.79 -12.18
C ILE A 105 4.65 16.00 -12.03
N TYR A 106 3.99 15.28 -11.13
CA TYR A 106 2.54 15.43 -10.93
C TYR A 106 2.15 16.83 -10.48
N ASP A 107 2.88 17.39 -9.51
CA ASP A 107 2.60 18.74 -9.03
C ASP A 107 2.87 19.79 -10.10
N ALA A 108 3.97 19.64 -10.86
CA ALA A 108 4.29 20.53 -11.97
C ALA A 108 3.21 20.49 -13.07
N LEU A 109 2.67 19.32 -13.39
CA LEU A 109 1.58 19.16 -14.36
C LEU A 109 0.29 19.86 -13.87
N GLN A 110 -0.03 19.77 -12.58
CA GLN A 110 -1.16 20.47 -12.00
C GLN A 110 -1.00 22.00 -12.04
N TYR A 111 0.18 22.52 -11.72
CA TYR A 111 0.46 23.95 -11.88
C TYR A 111 0.41 24.39 -13.35
N GLY A 112 0.99 23.59 -14.25
CA GLY A 112 0.92 23.87 -15.70
C GLY A 112 -0.53 23.91 -16.21
N LYS A 113 -1.38 22.97 -15.76
CA LYS A 113 -2.80 22.95 -16.08
C LYS A 113 -3.52 24.19 -15.57
N GLN A 114 -3.29 24.62 -14.34
CA GLN A 114 -3.88 25.83 -13.77
C GLN A 114 -3.53 27.07 -14.60
N VAL A 115 -2.26 27.22 -15.01
CA VAL A 115 -1.82 28.33 -15.88
C VAL A 115 -2.53 28.27 -17.23
N ALA A 116 -2.60 27.08 -17.85
CA ALA A 116 -3.25 26.90 -19.15
C ALA A 116 -4.77 27.20 -19.09
N ASP A 117 -5.46 26.71 -18.06
CA ASP A 117 -6.89 26.94 -17.85
C ASP A 117 -7.19 28.43 -17.61
N THR A 118 -6.38 29.11 -16.79
CA THR A 118 -6.49 30.54 -16.52
C THR A 118 -6.30 31.34 -17.82
N ALA A 119 -5.27 31.03 -18.58
CA ALA A 119 -5.02 31.68 -19.88
C ALA A 119 -6.16 31.43 -20.90
N ALA A 120 -6.74 30.21 -20.90
CA ALA A 120 -7.90 29.91 -21.74
C ALA A 120 -9.15 30.68 -21.32
N ASN A 121 -9.38 30.80 -20.01
CA ASN A 121 -10.49 31.57 -19.46
C ASN A 121 -10.37 33.07 -19.80
N HIS A 122 -9.17 33.64 -19.69
CA HIS A 122 -8.92 34.98 -20.11
C HIS A 122 -9.20 35.21 -21.60
N ARG A 123 -8.81 34.27 -22.47
CA ARG A 123 -9.11 34.34 -23.91
C ARG A 123 -10.61 34.29 -24.22
N LYS A 124 -11.37 33.44 -23.50
CA LYS A 124 -12.83 33.31 -23.70
C LYS A 124 -13.63 34.51 -23.18
N ASN A 125 -13.20 35.08 -22.07
CA ASN A 125 -13.95 36.11 -21.35
C ASN A 125 -13.49 37.53 -21.69
N ASP A 126 -12.50 37.66 -22.57
CA ASP A 126 -11.90 38.97 -22.92
C ASP A 126 -12.80 39.78 -23.84
N LYS A 127 -13.96 40.17 -23.32
CA LYS A 127 -14.83 41.22 -23.85
C LYS A 127 -14.48 42.60 -23.28
N SER A 128 -13.53 42.65 -22.33
CA SER A 128 -13.10 43.88 -21.69
C SER A 128 -11.93 44.50 -22.47
N PHE A 129 -12.03 45.78 -22.79
CA PHE A 129 -10.95 46.58 -23.40
C PHE A 129 -9.77 46.80 -22.43
N ARG A 130 -9.45 45.85 -21.53
CA ARG A 130 -8.30 45.97 -20.66
C ARG A 130 -7.02 45.93 -21.50
N LYS A 131 -6.20 46.95 -21.40
CA LYS A 131 -4.89 47.01 -22.04
C LYS A 131 -3.96 46.03 -21.34
N ARG A 132 -3.60 44.94 -22.01
CA ARG A 132 -2.65 43.95 -21.52
C ARG A 132 -1.23 44.44 -21.66
N THR A 133 -0.35 44.07 -20.71
CA THR A 133 1.09 44.24 -20.86
C THR A 133 1.64 43.18 -21.84
N SER A 134 2.84 43.41 -22.35
CA SER A 134 3.49 42.42 -23.23
C SER A 134 3.71 41.06 -22.52
N GLY A 135 4.00 41.07 -21.20
CA GLY A 135 4.17 39.85 -20.39
C GLY A 135 2.87 39.06 -20.20
N GLU A 136 1.76 39.74 -19.91
CA GLU A 136 0.42 39.15 -19.81
C GLU A 136 -0.05 38.57 -21.16
N TYR A 137 0.26 39.27 -22.26
CA TYR A 137 -0.04 38.78 -23.60
C TYR A 137 0.74 37.49 -23.92
N LEU A 138 2.04 37.45 -23.59
CA LEU A 138 2.91 36.31 -23.86
C LEU A 138 2.51 35.09 -23.07
N SER A 139 2.29 35.25 -21.76
CA SER A 139 1.96 34.15 -20.87
C SER A 139 0.50 33.75 -20.87
N GLY A 140 -0.40 34.69 -21.19
CA GLY A 140 -1.85 34.55 -20.97
C GLY A 140 -2.24 34.55 -19.47
N PHE A 141 -1.28 34.74 -18.57
CA PHE A 141 -1.44 34.80 -17.12
C PHE A 141 -1.24 36.25 -16.66
N TYR A 142 -2.19 36.79 -15.92
CA TYR A 142 -2.16 38.20 -15.51
C TYR A 142 -1.40 38.36 -14.20
N LYS A 143 -0.99 39.58 -13.90
CA LYS A 143 -0.19 39.88 -12.71
C LYS A 143 -0.91 39.55 -11.41
N GLU A 144 -2.23 39.64 -11.41
CA GLU A 144 -3.07 39.37 -10.24
C GLU A 144 -3.54 37.92 -10.14
N ASP A 145 -3.27 37.11 -11.18
CA ASP A 145 -3.62 35.69 -11.13
C ASP A 145 -2.78 34.96 -10.11
N VAL A 146 -3.41 34.02 -9.41
CA VAL A 146 -2.77 33.19 -8.39
C VAL A 146 -3.05 31.72 -8.66
N LEU A 147 -2.14 30.87 -8.22
CA LEU A 147 -2.28 29.43 -8.31
C LEU A 147 -2.80 28.87 -7.00
N LYS A 148 -3.60 27.81 -7.08
CA LYS A 148 -4.00 27.02 -5.92
C LYS A 148 -2.82 26.14 -5.52
N PRO A 149 -2.46 26.08 -4.23
CA PRO A 149 -1.43 25.15 -3.76
C PRO A 149 -1.77 23.70 -4.11
N VAL A 150 -0.75 22.93 -4.45
CA VAL A 150 -0.86 21.48 -4.69
C VAL A 150 -0.03 20.79 -3.63
N VAL A 151 -0.63 19.85 -2.90
CA VAL A 151 0.05 19.04 -1.89
C VAL A 151 -0.17 17.57 -2.21
N THR A 152 0.91 16.84 -2.41
CA THR A 152 0.86 15.39 -2.68
C THR A 152 1.39 14.62 -1.49
N LEU A 153 0.59 13.69 -0.98
CA LEU A 153 0.90 12.76 0.09
C LEU A 153 1.16 11.37 -0.48
N VAL A 154 2.25 10.76 -0.06
CA VAL A 154 2.56 9.34 -0.28
C VAL A 154 2.13 8.56 0.96
N ILE A 155 1.36 7.50 0.77
CA ILE A 155 1.00 6.58 1.85
C ILE A 155 1.61 5.22 1.53
N HIS A 156 2.52 4.77 2.38
CA HIS A 156 3.10 3.45 2.29
C HIS A 156 2.21 2.43 3.00
N PHE A 157 1.69 1.46 2.24
CA PHE A 157 0.91 0.36 2.76
C PHE A 157 1.80 -0.89 2.90
N GLY A 158 2.86 -0.79 3.68
CA GLY A 158 3.80 -1.88 3.95
C GLY A 158 4.25 -1.87 5.40
N ALA A 159 4.64 -3.05 5.92
CA ALA A 159 5.16 -3.20 7.28
C ALA A 159 6.67 -2.93 7.36
N ASP A 160 7.35 -2.90 6.22
CA ASP A 160 8.77 -2.57 6.16
C ASP A 160 8.95 -1.05 6.17
N GLU A 161 10.04 -0.61 6.77
CA GLU A 161 10.40 0.81 6.80
C GLU A 161 10.70 1.31 5.38
N TRP A 162 10.27 2.54 5.09
CA TRP A 162 10.59 3.21 3.83
C TRP A 162 12.07 3.57 3.78
N ASP A 163 12.83 2.91 2.90
CA ASP A 163 14.29 3.09 2.75
C ASP A 163 14.71 3.90 1.50
N ALA A 164 13.72 4.46 0.76
CA ALA A 164 13.98 5.27 -0.42
C ALA A 164 14.20 6.75 -0.09
N PRO A 165 14.82 7.54 -1.00
CA PRO A 165 14.99 8.97 -0.85
C PRO A 165 13.68 9.70 -0.58
N LEU A 166 13.69 10.64 0.35
CA LEU A 166 12.56 11.51 0.68
C LEU A 166 12.64 12.86 -0.04
N SER A 167 13.76 13.18 -0.68
CA SER A 167 13.95 14.43 -1.39
C SER A 167 14.74 14.25 -2.69
N LEU A 168 14.59 15.23 -3.59
CA LEU A 168 15.37 15.27 -4.83
C LEU A 168 16.87 15.42 -4.56
N HIS A 169 17.25 16.20 -3.53
CA HIS A 169 18.63 16.38 -3.14
C HIS A 169 19.30 15.07 -2.69
N GLU A 170 18.58 14.19 -2.03
CA GLU A 170 19.08 12.87 -1.62
C GLU A 170 19.39 11.95 -2.81
N MET A 171 18.77 12.22 -3.97
CA MET A 171 18.98 11.47 -5.22
C MET A 171 20.14 12.00 -6.07
N MET A 172 20.76 13.15 -5.70
CA MET A 172 21.81 13.77 -6.50
C MET A 172 23.14 13.02 -6.37
N GLU A 173 23.84 12.88 -7.50
CA GLU A 173 25.18 12.29 -7.56
C GLU A 173 26.21 13.15 -6.80
N VAL A 174 26.12 14.48 -6.94
CA VAL A 174 27.01 15.43 -6.29
C VAL A 174 26.28 16.18 -5.19
N ARG A 175 26.78 16.07 -3.97
CA ARG A 175 26.19 16.70 -2.76
C ARG A 175 26.99 17.91 -2.26
N SER A 176 27.53 18.73 -3.19
CA SER A 176 28.16 19.99 -2.81
C SER A 176 27.11 20.98 -2.34
N GLU A 177 27.22 21.49 -1.10
CA GLU A 177 26.30 22.49 -0.54
C GLU A 177 26.15 23.72 -1.47
N LYS A 178 27.26 24.16 -2.08
CA LYS A 178 27.24 25.29 -3.01
C LYS A 178 26.38 24.99 -4.25
N LEU A 179 26.42 23.76 -4.76
CA LEU A 179 25.64 23.35 -5.94
C LEU A 179 24.17 23.16 -5.56
N LEU A 180 23.90 22.47 -4.46
CA LEU A 180 22.54 22.20 -3.97
C LEU A 180 21.78 23.49 -3.67
N HIS A 181 22.47 24.56 -3.28
CA HIS A 181 21.83 25.87 -3.08
C HIS A 181 21.13 26.41 -4.34
N TYR A 182 21.57 26.05 -5.53
CA TYR A 182 20.98 26.46 -6.81
C TYR A 182 19.98 25.47 -7.37
N ILE A 183 19.82 24.31 -6.76
CA ILE A 183 18.87 23.26 -7.16
C ILE A 183 17.71 23.30 -6.19
N GLN A 184 16.49 23.49 -6.70
CA GLN A 184 15.30 23.42 -5.85
C GLN A 184 15.13 22.00 -5.32
N ASP A 185 15.04 21.85 -4.01
CA ASP A 185 14.73 20.55 -3.39
C ASP A 185 13.21 20.30 -3.47
N TYR A 186 12.87 19.11 -3.93
CA TYR A 186 11.48 18.64 -3.89
C TYR A 186 11.40 17.48 -2.90
N ARG A 187 10.65 17.69 -1.80
CA ARG A 187 10.45 16.70 -0.74
C ARG A 187 9.08 16.06 -0.87
N ILE A 188 9.03 14.74 -0.68
CA ILE A 188 7.77 14.03 -0.53
C ILE A 188 7.24 14.15 0.90
N HIS A 189 5.92 14.14 1.03
CA HIS A 189 5.24 13.95 2.31
C HIS A 189 4.85 12.49 2.40
N LEU A 190 5.32 11.80 3.43
CA LEU A 190 5.17 10.35 3.58
C LEU A 190 4.45 10.01 4.88
N ILE A 191 3.44 9.14 4.79
CA ILE A 191 2.93 8.36 5.92
C ILE A 191 3.47 6.95 5.77
N ASP A 192 4.34 6.53 6.68
CA ASP A 192 4.95 5.21 6.73
C ASP A 192 4.60 4.54 8.06
N PRO A 193 3.80 3.47 8.09
CA PRO A 193 3.37 2.81 9.31
C PRO A 193 4.52 2.43 10.24
N ALA A 194 5.64 1.97 9.69
CA ALA A 194 6.80 1.55 10.49
C ALA A 194 7.32 2.68 11.39
N ASN A 195 7.28 3.92 10.88
CA ASN A 195 7.81 5.10 11.56
C ASN A 195 6.79 5.90 12.38
N LEU A 196 5.49 5.55 12.33
CA LEU A 196 4.47 6.21 13.16
C LEU A 196 4.69 5.89 14.64
N THR A 197 4.68 6.90 15.48
CA THR A 197 4.69 6.75 16.95
C THR A 197 3.27 6.53 17.48
N GLU A 198 3.13 6.13 18.76
CA GLU A 198 1.82 6.06 19.42
C GLU A 198 1.14 7.44 19.46
N GLU A 199 1.93 8.52 19.61
CA GLU A 199 1.43 9.89 19.56
C GLU A 199 0.93 10.29 18.18
N ASP A 200 1.52 9.74 17.12
CA ASP A 200 1.06 9.96 15.76
C ASP A 200 -0.23 9.20 15.49
N LEU A 201 -0.31 7.95 15.93
CA LEU A 201 -1.50 7.12 15.74
C LEU A 201 -2.75 7.73 16.38
N VAL A 202 -2.65 8.39 17.53
CA VAL A 202 -3.81 9.01 18.18
C VAL A 202 -4.33 10.26 17.46
N LYS A 203 -3.56 10.83 16.52
CA LYS A 203 -3.96 11.98 15.72
C LYS A 203 -4.94 11.61 14.60
N PHE A 204 -4.98 10.34 14.21
CA PHE A 204 -5.96 9.85 13.24
C PHE A 204 -7.32 9.63 13.92
N THR A 205 -8.37 10.03 13.25
CA THR A 205 -9.75 10.00 13.76
C THR A 205 -10.63 8.96 13.08
N SER A 206 -10.20 8.46 11.90
CA SER A 206 -10.89 7.43 11.13
C SER A 206 -10.27 6.04 11.36
N SER A 207 -10.80 5.02 10.69
CA SER A 207 -10.23 3.65 10.65
C SER A 207 -8.82 3.59 10.03
N LEU A 208 -8.32 4.69 9.47
CA LEU A 208 -6.93 4.77 9.00
C LEU A 208 -5.93 4.52 10.13
N ARG A 209 -6.24 4.92 11.37
CA ARG A 209 -5.45 4.60 12.54
C ARG A 209 -5.26 3.09 12.70
N GLU A 210 -6.37 2.35 12.75
CA GLU A 210 -6.36 0.92 12.99
C GLU A 210 -5.68 0.16 11.83
N VAL A 211 -5.87 0.65 10.60
CA VAL A 211 -5.18 0.11 9.42
C VAL A 211 -3.66 0.30 9.54
N MET A 212 -3.20 1.51 9.86
CA MET A 212 -1.77 1.80 10.00
C MET A 212 -1.15 1.04 11.18
N GLU A 213 -1.84 1.00 12.33
CA GLU A 213 -1.39 0.28 13.52
C GLU A 213 -1.30 -1.24 13.27
N TYR A 214 -2.28 -1.83 12.59
CA TYR A 214 -2.25 -3.25 12.24
C TYR A 214 -1.11 -3.57 11.27
N ILE A 215 -0.91 -2.75 10.22
CA ILE A 215 0.18 -2.93 9.26
C ILE A 215 1.53 -2.84 9.98
N LYS A 216 1.72 -1.82 10.81
CA LYS A 216 2.95 -1.61 11.61
C LYS A 216 3.35 -2.87 12.37
N TYR A 217 2.41 -3.51 13.05
CA TYR A 217 2.68 -4.67 13.89
C TYR A 217 2.39 -6.02 13.23
N SER A 218 2.04 -6.04 11.94
CA SER A 218 1.65 -7.28 11.25
C SER A 218 2.72 -8.37 11.21
N LYS A 219 4.00 -8.00 11.34
CA LYS A 219 5.14 -8.93 11.42
C LYS A 219 5.59 -9.22 12.87
N ASP A 220 5.05 -8.51 13.85
CA ASP A 220 5.37 -8.64 15.27
C ASP A 220 4.19 -9.26 16.01
N LYS A 221 4.27 -10.57 16.29
CA LYS A 221 3.16 -11.34 16.88
C LYS A 221 2.75 -10.83 18.26
N ASP A 222 3.72 -10.41 19.08
CA ASP A 222 3.43 -10.01 20.46
C ASP A 222 2.74 -8.65 20.50
N ASN A 223 3.24 -7.69 19.71
CA ASN A 223 2.61 -6.39 19.59
C ASN A 223 1.28 -6.47 18.85
N LEU A 224 1.15 -7.30 17.82
CA LEU A 224 -0.14 -7.50 17.14
C LEU A 224 -1.19 -8.09 18.10
N ALA A 225 -0.83 -9.11 18.89
CA ALA A 225 -1.72 -9.67 19.90
C ALA A 225 -2.11 -8.63 20.97
N ARG A 226 -1.18 -7.74 21.36
CA ARG A 226 -1.44 -6.66 22.31
C ARG A 226 -2.47 -5.66 21.80
N ILE A 227 -2.35 -5.21 20.53
CA ILE A 227 -3.28 -4.22 19.97
C ILE A 227 -4.65 -4.81 19.63
N LEU A 228 -4.73 -6.12 19.40
CA LEU A 228 -6.00 -6.82 19.16
C LEU A 228 -6.74 -7.17 20.45
N LYS A 229 -6.03 -7.36 21.57
CA LYS A 229 -6.62 -7.85 22.81
C LYS A 229 -7.60 -6.84 23.40
N ASP A 230 -8.87 -7.25 23.49
CA ASP A 230 -9.96 -6.47 24.12
C ASP A 230 -10.03 -5.00 23.64
N ASN A 231 -9.70 -4.76 22.38
CA ASN A 231 -9.62 -3.42 21.80
C ASN A 231 -10.87 -3.10 20.96
N PRO A 232 -11.83 -2.33 21.50
CA PRO A 232 -13.07 -2.01 20.77
C PRO A 232 -12.83 -1.17 19.51
N ARG A 233 -11.67 -0.55 19.37
CA ARG A 233 -11.29 0.18 18.15
C ARG A 233 -10.97 -0.74 16.98
N MET A 234 -10.71 -2.02 17.23
CA MET A 234 -10.48 -3.03 16.19
C MET A 234 -11.78 -3.58 15.57
N VAL A 235 -12.92 -2.99 15.94
CA VAL A 235 -14.17 -3.10 15.17
C VAL A 235 -14.14 -2.00 14.11
N ILE A 236 -13.82 -2.39 12.88
CA ILE A 236 -13.54 -1.46 11.78
C ILE A 236 -14.47 -1.70 10.60
N ASP A 237 -14.59 -0.71 9.74
CA ASP A 237 -15.38 -0.85 8.52
C ASP A 237 -14.79 -1.93 7.58
N ARG A 238 -15.69 -2.53 6.79
CA ARG A 238 -15.37 -3.64 5.87
C ARG A 238 -14.20 -3.32 4.95
N GLU A 239 -14.12 -2.10 4.43
CA GLU A 239 -13.08 -1.71 3.49
C GLU A 239 -11.73 -1.60 4.19
N ALA A 240 -11.68 -1.11 5.42
CA ALA A 240 -10.47 -1.10 6.25
C ALA A 240 -9.99 -2.54 6.52
N ALA A 241 -10.91 -3.45 6.89
CA ALA A 241 -10.59 -4.86 7.07
C ALA A 241 -10.10 -5.52 5.78
N MET A 242 -10.66 -5.15 4.62
CA MET A 242 -10.18 -5.62 3.32
C MET A 242 -8.78 -5.13 2.97
N VAL A 243 -8.44 -3.88 3.33
CA VAL A 243 -7.08 -3.35 3.19
C VAL A 243 -6.11 -4.18 4.04
N ILE A 244 -6.39 -4.34 5.33
CA ILE A 244 -5.56 -5.14 6.23
C ILE A 244 -5.36 -6.55 5.67
N LYS A 245 -6.46 -7.26 5.37
CA LYS A 245 -6.42 -8.61 4.80
C LYS A 245 -5.53 -8.70 3.55
N THR A 246 -5.66 -7.73 2.66
CA THR A 246 -4.98 -7.76 1.36
C THR A 246 -3.49 -7.40 1.48
N ILE A 247 -3.16 -6.40 2.30
CA ILE A 247 -1.79 -5.93 2.50
C ILE A 247 -0.96 -6.93 3.31
N THR A 248 -1.52 -7.44 4.41
CA THR A 248 -0.80 -8.35 5.31
C THR A 248 -0.91 -9.81 4.91
N ASN A 249 -1.66 -10.10 3.83
CA ASN A 249 -1.98 -11.46 3.40
C ASN A 249 -2.56 -12.34 4.53
N THR A 250 -3.34 -11.73 5.43
CA THR A 250 -3.96 -12.41 6.56
C THR A 250 -5.20 -13.16 6.07
N SER A 251 -5.32 -14.45 6.43
CA SER A 251 -6.41 -15.33 5.96
C SER A 251 -7.71 -15.18 6.76
N ILE A 252 -8.05 -13.95 7.20
CA ILE A 252 -9.32 -13.69 7.90
C ILE A 252 -10.52 -13.84 6.95
N GLU A 253 -11.61 -14.35 7.45
CA GLU A 253 -12.88 -14.39 6.71
C GLU A 253 -13.67 -13.10 6.95
N ILE A 254 -14.04 -12.44 5.85
CA ILE A 254 -14.89 -11.25 5.88
C ILE A 254 -16.24 -11.64 5.29
N ALA A 255 -17.22 -11.85 6.16
CA ALA A 255 -18.56 -12.28 5.78
C ALA A 255 -19.24 -11.28 4.83
N GLU A 256 -19.95 -11.78 3.81
CA GLU A 256 -20.75 -10.93 2.94
C GLU A 256 -21.87 -10.26 3.72
N GLY A 257 -22.11 -8.97 3.44
CA GLY A 257 -23.20 -8.19 4.05
C GLY A 257 -22.90 -7.63 5.45
N LYS A 258 -21.75 -7.92 6.07
CA LYS A 258 -21.32 -7.22 7.28
C LYS A 258 -20.63 -5.89 6.90
N GLU A 259 -21.07 -4.79 7.46
CA GLU A 259 -20.48 -3.47 7.26
C GLU A 259 -19.29 -3.21 8.20
N GLU A 260 -19.34 -3.80 9.41
CA GLU A 260 -18.27 -3.73 10.40
C GLU A 260 -17.70 -5.11 10.70
N ILE A 261 -16.40 -5.18 10.90
CA ILE A 261 -15.64 -6.40 11.16
C ILE A 261 -14.88 -6.23 12.47
N ASP A 262 -15.12 -7.12 13.42
CA ASP A 262 -14.29 -7.27 14.60
C ASP A 262 -13.00 -8.03 14.23
N MET A 263 -11.90 -7.30 14.17
CA MET A 263 -10.61 -7.86 13.80
C MET A 263 -10.05 -8.80 14.86
N CYS A 264 -10.41 -8.61 16.14
CA CYS A 264 -10.00 -9.49 17.23
C CYS A 264 -10.63 -10.88 17.03
N GLU A 265 -11.96 -10.91 16.87
CA GLU A 265 -12.71 -12.15 16.62
C GLU A 265 -12.26 -12.84 15.32
N ALA A 266 -12.06 -12.05 14.25
CA ALA A 266 -11.65 -12.58 12.94
C ALA A 266 -10.25 -13.24 12.97
N VAL A 267 -9.30 -12.65 13.70
CA VAL A 267 -7.96 -13.21 13.86
C VAL A 267 -7.96 -14.42 14.79
N GLU A 268 -8.71 -14.40 15.88
CA GLU A 268 -8.86 -15.57 16.77
C GLU A 268 -9.47 -16.77 16.04
N ALA A 269 -10.52 -16.55 15.25
CA ALA A 269 -11.14 -17.59 14.43
C ALA A 269 -10.14 -18.20 13.43
N MET A 270 -9.35 -17.36 12.75
CA MET A 270 -8.31 -17.79 11.82
C MET A 270 -7.22 -18.63 12.52
N LEU A 271 -6.78 -18.23 13.70
CA LEU A 271 -5.79 -18.96 14.47
C LEU A 271 -6.31 -20.33 14.91
N SER A 272 -7.53 -20.39 15.44
CA SER A 272 -8.19 -21.64 15.84
C SER A 272 -8.36 -22.61 14.67
N GLU A 273 -8.77 -22.11 13.51
CA GLU A 273 -8.91 -22.93 12.29
C GLU A 273 -7.53 -23.46 11.81
N SER A 274 -6.51 -22.62 11.85
CA SER A 274 -5.16 -22.99 11.47
C SER A 274 -4.59 -24.09 12.40
N GLU A 275 -4.83 -23.96 13.71
CA GLU A 275 -4.43 -24.96 14.70
C GLU A 275 -5.16 -26.29 14.46
N ALA A 276 -6.48 -26.26 14.27
CA ALA A 276 -7.28 -27.46 13.97
C ALA A 276 -6.79 -28.17 12.71
N LYS A 277 -6.52 -27.43 11.62
CA LYS A 277 -5.94 -27.97 10.38
C LYS A 277 -4.54 -28.56 10.59
N GLY A 278 -3.72 -27.91 11.43
CA GLY A 278 -2.41 -28.41 11.81
C GLY A 278 -2.47 -29.73 12.55
N ILE A 279 -3.37 -29.84 13.54
CA ILE A 279 -3.62 -31.08 14.30
C ILE A 279 -4.12 -32.19 13.38
N GLU A 280 -5.10 -31.91 12.52
CA GLU A 280 -5.65 -32.90 11.59
C GLU A 280 -4.56 -33.44 10.63
N LYS A 281 -3.75 -32.56 10.02
CA LYS A 281 -2.65 -32.97 9.15
C LYS A 281 -1.63 -33.81 9.92
N GLY A 282 -1.27 -33.39 11.13
CA GLY A 282 -0.34 -34.15 11.98
C GLY A 282 -0.88 -35.54 12.33
N MET A 283 -2.17 -35.63 12.65
CA MET A 283 -2.82 -36.91 12.91
C MET A 283 -2.86 -37.83 11.66
N GLN A 284 -3.19 -37.30 10.50
CA GLN A 284 -3.21 -38.03 9.23
C GLN A 284 -1.82 -38.56 8.88
N GLN A 285 -0.80 -37.70 8.99
CA GLN A 285 0.58 -38.07 8.72
C GLN A 285 1.10 -39.11 9.71
N GLY A 286 0.85 -38.89 11.00
CA GLY A 286 1.25 -39.86 12.05
C GLY A 286 0.55 -41.21 11.88
N LYS A 287 -0.72 -41.23 11.47
CA LYS A 287 -1.44 -42.46 11.15
C LYS A 287 -0.82 -43.20 9.96
N LYS A 288 -0.49 -42.45 8.87
CA LYS A 288 0.16 -43.01 7.69
C LYS A 288 1.51 -43.62 8.03
N GLU A 289 2.38 -42.86 8.70
CA GLU A 289 3.69 -43.33 9.17
C GLU A 289 3.58 -44.52 10.13
N GLY A 290 2.59 -44.49 11.03
CA GLY A 290 2.32 -45.59 11.94
C GLY A 290 1.90 -46.89 11.24
N ILE A 291 1.11 -46.79 10.18
CA ILE A 291 0.75 -47.96 9.34
C ILE A 291 1.97 -48.50 8.62
N GLU A 292 2.75 -47.63 7.95
CA GLU A 292 3.96 -48.03 7.22
C GLU A 292 4.98 -48.71 8.17
N ILE A 293 5.21 -48.13 9.36
CA ILE A 293 6.08 -48.73 10.39
C ILE A 293 5.51 -50.07 10.88
N GLY A 294 4.20 -50.15 11.06
CA GLY A 294 3.51 -51.37 11.46
C GLY A 294 3.67 -52.50 10.43
N GLU A 295 3.51 -52.19 9.17
CA GLU A 295 3.71 -53.12 8.04
C GLU A 295 5.16 -53.60 7.97
N LEU A 296 6.14 -52.71 8.05
CA LEU A 296 7.55 -53.04 8.08
C LEU A 296 7.90 -53.93 9.27
N ARG A 297 7.39 -53.63 10.46
CA ARG A 297 7.57 -54.48 11.65
C ARG A 297 6.97 -55.87 11.48
N MET A 298 5.83 -55.97 10.82
CA MET A 298 5.19 -57.23 10.54
C MET A 298 6.04 -58.07 9.57
N LEU A 299 6.57 -57.48 8.51
CA LEU A 299 7.46 -58.15 7.54
C LEU A 299 8.75 -58.64 8.24
N VAL A 300 9.39 -57.80 9.03
CA VAL A 300 10.58 -58.18 9.83
C VAL A 300 10.26 -59.35 10.77
N LYS A 301 9.08 -59.39 11.40
CA LYS A 301 8.62 -60.50 12.26
C LYS A 301 8.42 -61.79 11.47
N GLN A 302 7.92 -61.70 10.21
CA GLN A 302 7.73 -62.87 9.34
C GLN A 302 9.06 -63.45 8.91
N ILE A 303 10.08 -62.63 8.60
CA ILE A 303 11.43 -63.07 8.30
C ILE A 303 12.06 -63.80 9.53
N LYS A 304 11.96 -63.20 10.73
CA LYS A 304 12.46 -63.80 11.96
C LYS A 304 11.80 -65.15 12.27
N LYS A 305 10.59 -65.41 11.77
CA LYS A 305 9.87 -66.68 11.89
C LYS A 305 10.16 -67.68 10.76
N GLY A 306 11.01 -67.31 9.80
CA GLY A 306 11.36 -68.13 8.65
C GLY A 306 10.21 -68.32 7.63
N ARG A 307 9.25 -67.39 7.60
CA ARG A 307 8.07 -67.48 6.75
C ARG A 307 8.20 -66.66 5.43
N LEU A 308 9.12 -65.70 5.41
CA LEU A 308 9.48 -64.87 4.26
C LEU A 308 10.98 -64.77 4.14
N THR A 309 11.49 -64.63 2.93
CA THR A 309 12.87 -64.25 2.66
C THR A 309 13.02 -62.72 2.76
N ILE A 310 14.25 -62.24 2.81
CA ILE A 310 14.50 -60.76 2.83
C ILE A 310 14.10 -60.16 1.50
N GLU A 311 14.33 -60.87 0.40
CA GLU A 311 13.97 -60.45 -0.95
C GLU A 311 12.44 -60.25 -1.10
N GLU A 312 11.65 -61.25 -0.69
CA GLU A 312 10.19 -61.19 -0.69
C GLU A 312 9.64 -60.07 0.19
N ALA A 313 10.19 -59.86 1.37
CA ALA A 313 9.79 -58.80 2.28
C ALA A 313 10.16 -57.38 1.76
N ALA A 314 11.27 -57.25 1.06
CA ALA A 314 11.68 -56.00 0.41
C ALA A 314 10.75 -55.65 -0.76
N GLU A 315 10.33 -56.67 -1.54
CA GLU A 315 9.34 -56.52 -2.61
C GLU A 315 7.96 -56.10 -2.07
N ASP A 316 7.49 -56.75 -1.01
CA ASP A 316 6.23 -56.44 -0.33
C ASP A 316 6.23 -54.99 0.27
N ALA A 317 7.41 -54.54 0.75
CA ALA A 317 7.60 -53.19 1.25
C ALA A 317 7.86 -52.13 0.16
N ALA A 318 7.90 -52.53 -1.12
CA ALA A 318 8.27 -51.68 -2.24
C ALA A 318 9.62 -50.96 -2.05
N MET A 319 10.61 -51.65 -1.45
CA MET A 319 11.95 -51.15 -1.13
C MET A 319 13.03 -52.00 -1.78
N SER A 320 14.25 -51.47 -1.88
CA SER A 320 15.41 -52.32 -2.23
C SER A 320 15.79 -53.22 -1.06
N VAL A 321 16.41 -54.36 -1.37
CA VAL A 321 16.91 -55.31 -0.33
C VAL A 321 17.89 -54.63 0.64
N GLU A 322 18.70 -53.69 0.13
CA GLU A 322 19.66 -52.94 0.97
C GLU A 322 18.97 -52.00 1.94
N GLU A 323 17.93 -51.30 1.49
CA GLU A 323 17.12 -50.41 2.33
C GLU A 323 16.37 -51.21 3.39
N PHE A 324 15.78 -52.34 3.01
CA PHE A 324 15.08 -53.20 3.96
C PHE A 324 16.01 -53.79 5.02
N ARG A 325 17.25 -54.16 4.68
CA ARG A 325 18.29 -54.59 5.66
C ARG A 325 18.58 -53.51 6.70
N LYS A 326 18.68 -52.23 6.29
CA LYS A 326 18.84 -51.12 7.22
C LYS A 326 17.66 -50.98 8.18
N VAL A 327 16.44 -51.18 7.67
CA VAL A 327 15.23 -51.18 8.51
C VAL A 327 15.28 -52.34 9.54
N MET A 328 15.72 -53.53 9.14
CA MET A 328 15.89 -54.66 10.07
C MET A 328 16.91 -54.36 11.16
N GLU A 329 18.04 -53.72 10.83
CA GLU A 329 19.08 -53.36 11.78
C GLU A 329 18.61 -52.26 12.75
N SER A 330 17.84 -51.29 12.28
CA SER A 330 17.30 -50.21 13.11
C SER A 330 16.18 -50.68 14.07
N ASN A 331 15.44 -51.73 13.71
CA ASN A 331 14.39 -52.32 14.56
C ASN A 331 14.90 -53.35 15.59
N VAL A 332 16.22 -53.54 15.72
CA VAL A 332 16.85 -54.43 16.73
C VAL A 332 17.22 -53.64 18.00
N ARG A 333 17.03 -52.33 18.00
CA ARG A 333 17.13 -51.50 19.22
C ARG A 333 15.71 -51.21 19.72
#